data_fc4ae0fdb7eb1156c343b40784985197
#
_entry.id   fc4ae0fdb7eb1156c343b40784985197
#
_cell.length_a   1.000
_cell.length_b   1.000
_cell.length_c   1.000
_cell.angle_alpha   90.00
_cell.angle_beta   90.00
_cell.angle_gamma   90.00
#
_symmetry.space_group_name_H-M   'P 1'
#
loop_
_entity.id
_entity.type
_entity.pdbx_description
1 polymer ?
#
loop_
_entity_poly.entity_id
_entity_poly.type
_entity_poly.pdbx_seq_one_letter_code
_entity_poly.pdbx_strand_id
1 'polypeptide(L)'
;PNSQEIRSVFAVHFLHQAFQRLARDPRLTQRVEQILGGGHYVHQSRINYKPGFKGKGFNWHSDFETWHAEDGMPAMHAVSASIILTDNHLFNGPLMLIPGSHKHFISCVGPTPKEHHKQSLKTQQIGVPSEHALTKMIDRYGIEAPTGPAGSLLLFDCNTLHGPNANMS
;
A
#
# COMPACT_ATOMS: atom_id res chain seq x y z
N PRO A 1 -25.30 -0.54 -1.39
CA PRO A 1 -25.25 0.52 -0.39
C PRO A 1 -24.49 1.69 -0.99
N ASN A 2 -25.22 2.79 -1.26
CA ASN A 2 -24.65 4.01 -1.84
C ASN A 2 -23.99 4.83 -0.71
N SER A 3 -22.83 4.40 -0.23
CA SER A 3 -22.01 5.24 0.64
C SER A 3 -21.31 6.28 -0.24
N GLN A 4 -21.53 7.56 0.05
CA GLN A 4 -20.79 8.69 -0.56
C GLN A 4 -19.48 8.97 0.19
N GLU A 5 -19.05 8.09 1.09
CA GLU A 5 -17.81 8.25 1.84
C GLU A 5 -16.58 8.09 0.94
N ILE A 6 -15.81 9.15 0.85
CA ILE A 6 -14.52 9.12 0.14
C ILE A 6 -13.54 8.32 1.00
N ARG A 7 -12.99 7.24 0.43
CA ARG A 7 -11.96 6.40 1.08
C ARG A 7 -10.58 6.65 0.53
N SER A 8 -10.48 6.91 -0.75
CA SER A 8 -9.23 7.16 -1.44
C SER A 8 -9.38 8.22 -2.51
N VAL A 9 -8.36 9.06 -2.63
CA VAL A 9 -8.23 10.01 -3.73
C VAL A 9 -6.95 9.67 -4.47
N PHE A 10 -7.06 9.33 -5.75
CA PHE A 10 -5.92 8.93 -6.59
C PHE A 10 -5.32 10.12 -7.32
N ALA A 11 -4.09 9.94 -7.81
CA ALA A 11 -3.35 10.90 -8.62
C ALA A 11 -3.17 12.27 -7.94
N VAL A 12 -3.07 12.31 -6.62
CA VAL A 12 -3.07 13.53 -5.82
C VAL A 12 -1.93 14.48 -6.17
N HIS A 13 -0.79 13.96 -6.66
CA HIS A 13 0.34 14.76 -7.11
C HIS A 13 0.04 15.58 -8.37
N PHE A 14 -1.04 15.28 -9.10
CA PHE A 14 -1.56 16.14 -10.18
C PHE A 14 -2.67 17.08 -9.72
N LEU A 15 -3.41 16.70 -8.67
CA LEU A 15 -4.61 17.40 -8.27
C LEU A 15 -4.35 18.63 -7.40
N HIS A 16 -3.23 18.65 -6.65
CA HIS A 16 -2.97 19.76 -5.72
C HIS A 16 -1.48 20.04 -5.54
N GLN A 17 -1.12 21.34 -5.55
CA GLN A 17 0.27 21.79 -5.46
C GLN A 17 1.04 21.28 -4.24
N ALA A 18 0.39 21.13 -3.08
CA ALA A 18 1.06 20.63 -1.88
C ALA A 18 1.58 19.19 -2.11
N PHE A 19 0.76 18.34 -2.72
CA PHE A 19 1.17 16.95 -3.03
C PHE A 19 2.15 16.88 -4.20
N GLN A 20 2.06 17.81 -5.14
CA GLN A 20 3.07 17.95 -6.20
C GLN A 20 4.43 18.32 -5.62
N ARG A 21 4.49 19.28 -4.68
CA ARG A 21 5.72 19.64 -3.97
C ARG A 21 6.23 18.49 -3.11
N LEU A 22 5.33 17.81 -2.38
CA LEU A 22 5.69 16.65 -1.53
C LEU A 22 6.31 15.52 -2.36
N ALA A 23 5.74 15.19 -3.51
CA ALA A 23 6.26 14.16 -4.41
C ALA A 23 7.66 14.50 -4.98
N ARG A 24 8.07 15.76 -4.90
CA ARG A 24 9.39 16.25 -5.35
C ARG A 24 10.30 16.67 -4.19
N ASP A 25 9.88 16.47 -2.96
CA ASP A 25 10.66 16.87 -1.78
C ASP A 25 11.96 16.03 -1.70
N PRO A 26 13.14 16.66 -1.60
CA PRO A 26 14.41 15.95 -1.55
C PRO A 26 14.53 14.95 -0.39
N ARG A 27 13.84 15.20 0.72
CA ARG A 27 13.80 14.26 1.85
C ARG A 27 13.17 12.92 1.48
N LEU A 28 12.24 12.91 0.51
CA LEU A 28 11.61 11.74 -0.04
C LEU A 28 12.40 11.20 -1.23
N THR A 29 12.63 12.04 -2.24
CA THR A 29 13.17 11.60 -3.53
C THR A 29 14.58 11.05 -3.43
N GLN A 30 15.47 11.66 -2.61
CA GLN A 30 16.82 11.14 -2.39
C GLN A 30 16.83 9.75 -1.74
N ARG A 31 15.88 9.44 -0.85
CA ARG A 31 15.76 8.12 -0.24
C ARG A 31 15.27 7.08 -1.25
N VAL A 32 14.31 7.48 -2.07
CA VAL A 32 13.82 6.63 -3.17
C VAL A 32 14.93 6.33 -4.15
N GLU A 33 15.71 7.33 -4.56
CA GLU A 33 16.85 7.18 -5.48
C GLU A 33 17.94 6.27 -4.90
N GLN A 34 18.23 6.39 -3.59
CA GLN A 34 19.17 5.50 -2.92
C GLN A 34 18.72 4.03 -2.93
N ILE A 35 17.40 3.78 -2.76
CA ILE A 35 16.84 2.43 -2.76
C ILE A 35 16.81 1.86 -4.17
N LEU A 36 16.38 2.66 -5.15
CA LEU A 36 16.24 2.22 -6.54
C LEU A 36 17.56 2.25 -7.33
N GLY A 37 18.58 2.93 -6.82
CA GLY A 37 19.89 3.03 -7.49
C GLY A 37 19.91 3.94 -8.72
N GLY A 38 18.91 4.82 -8.89
CA GLY A 38 18.82 5.70 -10.06
C GLY A 38 17.60 6.62 -10.05
N GLY A 39 17.37 7.27 -11.18
CA GLY A 39 16.21 8.14 -11.38
C GLY A 39 14.88 7.39 -11.21
N HIS A 40 13.86 8.12 -10.81
CA HIS A 40 12.54 7.56 -10.53
C HIS A 40 11.41 8.44 -11.11
N TYR A 41 10.21 7.89 -11.16
CA TYR A 41 8.96 8.61 -11.43
C TYR A 41 7.87 8.13 -10.46
N VAL A 42 6.81 8.92 -10.32
CA VAL A 42 5.65 8.53 -9.51
C VAL A 42 4.73 7.66 -10.36
N HIS A 43 4.74 6.35 -10.11
CA HIS A 43 3.85 5.41 -10.77
C HIS A 43 2.39 5.62 -10.33
N GLN A 44 2.16 5.70 -9.02
CA GLN A 44 0.84 5.94 -8.44
C GLN A 44 0.97 6.84 -7.20
N SER A 45 -0.01 7.70 -6.97
CA SER A 45 -0.16 8.39 -5.69
C SER A 45 -1.61 8.40 -5.24
N ARG A 46 -1.82 8.24 -3.93
CA ARG A 46 -3.16 8.27 -3.35
C ARG A 46 -3.13 8.78 -1.91
N ILE A 47 -4.24 9.36 -1.47
CA ILE A 47 -4.55 9.55 -0.06
C ILE A 47 -5.56 8.52 0.33
N ASN A 48 -5.31 7.81 1.42
CA ASN A 48 -6.27 6.90 2.03
C ASN A 48 -6.86 7.58 3.27
N TYR A 49 -8.18 7.64 3.34
CA TYR A 49 -8.91 8.11 4.51
C TYR A 49 -9.54 6.93 5.24
N LYS A 50 -9.27 6.82 6.51
CA LYS A 50 -9.75 5.74 7.36
C LYS A 50 -10.44 6.31 8.60
N PRO A 51 -11.75 6.62 8.51
CA PRO A 51 -12.48 7.21 9.63
C PRO A 51 -12.54 6.24 10.82
N GLY A 52 -12.54 6.81 12.03
CA GLY A 52 -12.68 6.06 13.28
C GLY A 52 -13.93 5.19 13.30
N PHE A 53 -13.85 4.00 13.84
CA PHE A 53 -14.91 2.98 13.98
C PHE A 53 -15.54 2.47 12.67
N LYS A 54 -15.33 3.15 11.55
CA LYS A 54 -15.89 2.82 10.22
C LYS A 54 -14.83 2.38 9.22
N GLY A 55 -13.57 2.70 9.46
CA GLY A 55 -12.45 2.34 8.61
C GLY A 55 -12.19 0.84 8.63
N LYS A 56 -12.60 0.14 7.57
CA LYS A 56 -12.34 -1.29 7.42
C LYS A 56 -10.88 -1.54 7.05
N GLY A 57 -10.36 -2.71 7.45
CA GLY A 57 -9.10 -3.23 6.93
C GLY A 57 -9.18 -3.53 5.44
N PHE A 58 -8.03 -3.69 4.81
CA PHE A 58 -7.90 -4.23 3.46
C PHE A 58 -7.32 -5.63 3.53
N ASN A 59 -7.53 -6.41 2.48
CA ASN A 59 -6.91 -7.72 2.37
C ASN A 59 -5.38 -7.56 2.21
N TRP A 60 -4.65 -8.55 2.69
CA TRP A 60 -3.22 -8.67 2.43
C TRP A 60 -2.96 -8.73 0.93
N HIS A 61 -2.03 -7.92 0.44
CA HIS A 61 -1.64 -7.86 -0.96
C HIS A 61 -0.21 -7.35 -1.11
N SER A 62 0.37 -7.50 -2.29
CA SER A 62 1.54 -6.73 -2.72
C SER A 62 1.11 -5.78 -3.83
N ASP A 63 1.68 -4.57 -3.84
CA ASP A 63 1.42 -3.61 -4.91
C ASP A 63 1.95 -4.15 -6.25
N PHE A 64 3.10 -4.82 -6.23
CA PHE A 64 3.74 -5.35 -7.43
C PHE A 64 2.84 -6.33 -8.19
N GLU A 65 2.15 -7.23 -7.50
CA GLU A 65 1.28 -8.20 -8.17
C GLU A 65 0.20 -7.49 -9.01
N THR A 66 -0.44 -6.49 -8.42
CA THR A 66 -1.44 -5.68 -9.11
C THR A 66 -0.83 -4.89 -10.28
N TRP A 67 0.27 -4.21 -10.06
CA TRP A 67 0.92 -3.41 -11.11
C TRP A 67 1.50 -4.27 -12.23
N HIS A 68 1.98 -5.46 -11.91
CA HIS A 68 2.43 -6.43 -12.92
C HIS A 68 1.26 -6.92 -13.77
N ALA A 69 0.16 -7.31 -13.14
CA ALA A 69 -0.99 -7.88 -13.83
C ALA A 69 -1.81 -6.84 -14.62
N GLU A 70 -1.98 -5.62 -14.08
CA GLU A 70 -2.81 -4.58 -14.69
C GLU A 70 -2.03 -3.58 -15.53
N ASP A 71 -0.86 -3.15 -15.06
CA ASP A 71 -0.07 -2.08 -15.68
C ASP A 71 1.12 -2.61 -16.49
N GLY A 72 1.36 -3.93 -16.47
CA GLY A 72 2.48 -4.55 -17.17
C GLY A 72 3.85 -4.23 -16.60
N MET A 73 3.94 -3.94 -15.29
CA MET A 73 5.23 -3.68 -14.62
C MET A 73 6.15 -4.89 -14.76
N PRO A 74 7.32 -4.77 -15.40
CA PRO A 74 8.10 -5.93 -15.81
C PRO A 74 8.93 -6.55 -14.69
N ALA A 75 9.23 -5.81 -13.62
CA ALA A 75 10.11 -6.24 -12.53
C ALA A 75 9.71 -5.60 -11.20
N MET A 76 10.07 -6.27 -10.09
CA MET A 76 9.92 -5.77 -8.73
C MET A 76 10.92 -4.65 -8.44
N HIS A 77 10.82 -3.54 -9.15
CA HIS A 77 11.76 -2.42 -9.04
C HIS A 77 11.00 -1.12 -8.79
N ALA A 78 10.29 -1.11 -7.68
CA ALA A 78 9.58 0.07 -7.20
C ALA A 78 9.57 0.09 -5.67
N VAL A 79 9.39 1.27 -5.09
CA VAL A 79 9.27 1.47 -3.66
C VAL A 79 7.98 2.20 -3.33
N SER A 80 7.27 1.70 -2.34
CA SER A 80 6.10 2.36 -1.79
C SER A 80 6.52 3.29 -0.65
N ALA A 81 6.10 4.55 -0.71
CA ALA A 81 6.37 5.59 0.27
C ALA A 81 5.05 6.01 0.95
N SER A 82 4.85 5.58 2.18
CA SER A 82 3.68 5.94 2.98
C SER A 82 4.02 7.05 3.96
N ILE A 83 3.40 8.22 3.78
CA ILE A 83 3.56 9.37 4.67
C ILE A 83 2.34 9.44 5.59
N ILE A 84 2.58 9.41 6.89
CA ILE A 84 1.56 9.45 7.92
C ILE A 84 1.11 10.91 8.09
N LEU A 85 -0.17 11.19 7.82
CA LEU A 85 -0.72 12.54 7.86
C LEU A 85 -1.33 12.92 9.23
N THR A 86 -1.63 11.94 10.06
CA THR A 86 -2.10 12.10 11.45
C THR A 86 -1.35 11.14 12.34
N ASP A 87 -1.23 11.42 13.63
CA ASP A 87 -0.55 10.50 14.55
C ASP A 87 -1.12 9.09 14.40
N ASN A 88 -0.22 8.11 14.25
CA ASN A 88 -0.57 6.72 14.01
C ASN A 88 -0.18 5.84 15.21
N HIS A 89 -1.12 5.04 15.67
CA HIS A 89 -0.96 4.09 16.76
C HIS A 89 -1.67 2.77 16.45
N LEU A 90 -1.49 1.77 17.28
CA LEU A 90 -1.95 0.40 17.00
C LEU A 90 -3.47 0.28 16.78
N PHE A 91 -4.27 1.22 17.28
CA PHE A 91 -5.73 1.11 17.26
C PHE A 91 -6.41 1.95 16.18
N ASN A 92 -5.69 2.86 15.51
CA ASN A 92 -6.27 3.69 14.45
C ASN A 92 -6.02 3.17 13.04
N GLY A 93 -5.76 1.88 12.92
CA GLY A 93 -5.64 1.18 11.66
C GLY A 93 -4.30 1.37 10.94
N PRO A 94 -3.17 1.11 11.63
CA PRO A 94 -1.85 1.21 11.03
C PRO A 94 -1.70 0.28 9.83
N LEU A 95 -0.79 0.62 8.95
CA LEU A 95 -0.34 -0.30 7.92
C LEU A 95 0.40 -1.46 8.59
N MET A 96 0.02 -2.68 8.29
CA MET A 96 0.74 -3.88 8.69
C MET A 96 1.55 -4.41 7.52
N LEU A 97 2.73 -4.92 7.80
CA LEU A 97 3.67 -5.46 6.84
C LEU A 97 4.12 -6.85 7.31
N ILE A 98 4.48 -7.70 6.35
CA ILE A 98 5.21 -8.94 6.63
C ILE A 98 6.67 -8.72 6.18
N PRO A 99 7.60 -8.40 7.12
CA PRO A 99 8.98 -8.11 6.79
C PRO A 99 9.64 -9.30 6.09
N GLY A 100 10.40 -9.04 5.01
CA GLY A 100 11.06 -10.11 4.25
C GLY A 100 10.19 -10.80 3.20
N SER A 101 8.86 -10.58 3.19
CA SER A 101 7.96 -11.15 2.17
C SER A 101 8.27 -10.65 0.75
N HIS A 102 8.86 -9.47 0.61
CA HIS A 102 9.29 -8.92 -0.67
C HIS A 102 10.26 -9.82 -1.45
N LYS A 103 10.94 -10.73 -0.78
CA LYS A 103 11.85 -11.72 -1.40
C LYS A 103 11.13 -12.87 -2.10
N HIS A 104 9.81 -12.93 -1.99
CA HIS A 104 8.99 -14.01 -2.51
C HIS A 104 7.87 -13.44 -3.38
N PHE A 105 7.81 -13.86 -4.63
CA PHE A 105 6.62 -13.60 -5.43
C PHE A 105 5.52 -14.57 -4.99
N ILE A 106 4.42 -14.02 -4.50
CA ILE A 106 3.24 -14.79 -4.09
C ILE A 106 2.16 -14.54 -5.13
N SER A 107 1.87 -15.56 -5.94
CA SER A 107 0.77 -15.48 -6.89
C SER A 107 -0.57 -15.42 -6.16
N CYS A 108 -1.46 -14.57 -6.66
CA CYS A 108 -2.78 -14.42 -6.10
C CYS A 108 -3.75 -15.53 -6.53
N VAL A 109 -4.83 -15.67 -5.81
CA VAL A 109 -5.89 -16.64 -6.13
C VAL A 109 -6.73 -16.11 -7.29
N GLY A 110 -6.73 -16.83 -8.40
CA GLY A 110 -7.50 -16.52 -9.61
C GLY A 110 -6.94 -15.37 -10.44
N PRO A 111 -7.47 -15.15 -11.64
CA PRO A 111 -7.07 -14.04 -12.50
C PRO A 111 -7.54 -12.70 -11.93
N THR A 112 -6.72 -11.68 -12.04
CA THR A 112 -7.11 -10.32 -11.68
C THR A 112 -8.28 -9.87 -12.57
N PRO A 113 -9.42 -9.41 -12.02
CA PRO A 113 -10.56 -8.97 -12.82
C PRO A 113 -10.20 -7.75 -13.66
N LYS A 114 -10.73 -7.67 -14.87
CA LYS A 114 -10.63 -6.44 -15.67
C LYS A 114 -11.20 -5.27 -14.87
N GLU A 115 -10.51 -4.12 -14.91
CA GLU A 115 -10.90 -2.90 -14.19
C GLU A 115 -10.98 -3.09 -12.65
N HIS A 116 -10.12 -3.92 -12.10
CA HIS A 116 -10.03 -4.22 -10.69
C HIS A 116 -10.00 -2.97 -9.79
N HIS A 117 -9.26 -1.93 -10.20
CA HIS A 117 -9.19 -0.65 -9.49
C HIS A 117 -10.56 0.02 -9.27
N LYS A 118 -11.53 -0.23 -10.15
CA LYS A 118 -12.92 0.26 -10.00
C LYS A 118 -13.75 -0.61 -9.05
N GLN A 119 -13.27 -1.80 -8.71
CA GLN A 119 -13.98 -2.77 -7.86
C GLN A 119 -13.41 -2.87 -6.43
N SER A 120 -12.41 -2.09 -6.10
CA SER A 120 -11.64 -2.15 -4.84
C SER A 120 -12.46 -2.00 -3.54
N LEU A 121 -13.75 -1.73 -3.63
CA LEU A 121 -14.67 -1.64 -2.49
C LEU A 121 -15.49 -2.92 -2.25
N LYS A 122 -15.39 -3.92 -3.12
CA LYS A 122 -15.99 -5.23 -2.91
C LYS A 122 -15.01 -6.14 -2.18
N THR A 123 -15.51 -7.12 -1.45
CA THR A 123 -14.67 -8.16 -0.84
C THR A 123 -13.83 -8.81 -1.94
N GLN A 124 -12.55 -8.54 -1.93
CA GLN A 124 -11.60 -9.03 -2.92
C GLN A 124 -11.39 -10.53 -2.68
N GLN A 125 -11.91 -11.36 -3.56
CA GLN A 125 -11.63 -12.80 -3.56
C GLN A 125 -10.52 -13.18 -4.57
N ILE A 126 -10.19 -12.25 -5.45
CA ILE A 126 -9.24 -12.41 -6.55
C ILE A 126 -8.20 -11.31 -6.44
N GLY A 127 -6.94 -11.59 -6.74
CA GLY A 127 -5.86 -10.64 -6.55
C GLY A 127 -5.34 -10.56 -5.11
N VAL A 128 -5.63 -11.60 -4.29
CA VAL A 128 -5.11 -11.72 -2.92
C VAL A 128 -4.37 -13.05 -2.74
N PRO A 129 -3.31 -13.09 -1.93
CA PRO A 129 -2.62 -14.31 -1.59
C PRO A 129 -3.57 -15.32 -0.92
N SER A 130 -3.33 -16.63 -1.13
CA SER A 130 -4.07 -17.64 -0.39
C SER A 130 -3.75 -17.59 1.10
N GLU A 131 -4.70 -18.00 1.95
CA GLU A 131 -4.48 -18.10 3.41
C GLU A 131 -3.26 -18.96 3.74
N HIS A 132 -3.06 -20.06 3.01
CA HIS A 132 -1.90 -20.92 3.19
C HIS A 132 -0.57 -20.19 2.90
N ALA A 133 -0.50 -19.40 1.85
CA ALA A 133 0.69 -18.62 1.53
C ALA A 133 0.94 -17.52 2.58
N LEU A 134 -0.13 -16.85 3.02
CA LEU A 134 -0.05 -15.86 4.10
C LEU A 134 0.44 -16.46 5.40
N THR A 135 -0.13 -17.59 5.83
CA THR A 135 0.29 -18.31 7.04
C THR A 135 1.78 -18.62 6.99
N LYS A 136 2.28 -19.19 5.89
CA LYS A 136 3.71 -19.48 5.74
C LYS A 136 4.59 -18.23 5.85
N MET A 137 4.14 -17.11 5.28
CA MET A 137 4.91 -15.86 5.35
C MET A 137 4.89 -15.30 6.77
N ILE A 138 3.74 -15.34 7.45
CA ILE A 138 3.59 -14.85 8.82
C ILE A 138 4.39 -15.73 9.79
N ASP A 139 4.33 -17.05 9.68
CA ASP A 139 5.10 -17.98 10.52
C ASP A 139 6.60 -17.75 10.37
N ARG A 140 7.05 -17.41 9.17
CA ARG A 140 8.47 -17.19 8.88
C ARG A 140 8.98 -15.81 9.29
N TYR A 141 8.18 -14.77 9.12
CA TYR A 141 8.65 -13.39 9.18
C TYR A 141 7.92 -12.52 10.21
N GLY A 142 6.81 -13.01 10.77
CA GLY A 142 5.96 -12.22 11.65
C GLY A 142 5.16 -11.13 10.94
N ILE A 143 4.48 -10.32 11.72
CA ILE A 143 3.76 -9.12 11.27
C ILE A 143 4.29 -7.93 12.05
N GLU A 144 4.58 -6.85 11.36
CA GLU A 144 4.95 -5.57 11.94
C GLU A 144 3.89 -4.51 11.62
N ALA A 145 3.62 -3.65 12.59
CA ALA A 145 2.71 -2.52 12.44
C ALA A 145 3.46 -1.22 12.81
N PRO A 146 4.22 -0.63 11.89
CA PRO A 146 4.94 0.62 12.15
C PRO A 146 3.98 1.75 12.52
N THR A 147 4.25 2.42 13.62
CA THR A 147 3.49 3.58 14.12
C THR A 147 4.41 4.78 14.25
N GLY A 148 3.82 5.97 14.39
CA GLY A 148 4.60 7.18 14.56
C GLY A 148 3.74 8.45 14.47
N PRO A 149 4.34 9.62 14.76
CA PRO A 149 3.65 10.89 14.66
C PRO A 149 3.38 11.27 13.20
N ALA A 150 2.48 12.23 13.02
CA ALA A 150 2.26 12.88 11.73
C ALA A 150 3.58 13.37 11.13
N GLY A 151 3.79 13.15 9.83
CA GLY A 151 5.02 13.44 9.13
C GLY A 151 6.02 12.26 9.07
N SER A 152 5.76 11.15 9.78
CA SER A 152 6.57 9.94 9.64
C SER A 152 6.48 9.37 8.24
N LEU A 153 7.61 8.85 7.74
CA LEU A 153 7.73 8.22 6.43
C LEU A 153 8.08 6.75 6.60
N LEU A 154 7.28 5.87 6.00
CA LEU A 154 7.54 4.45 5.88
C LEU A 154 7.86 4.12 4.42
N LEU A 155 9.03 3.53 4.18
CA LEU A 155 9.44 3.05 2.86
C LEU A 155 9.47 1.51 2.87
N PHE A 156 8.89 0.90 1.86
CA PHE A 156 8.90 -0.56 1.70
C PHE A 156 8.88 -0.95 0.22
N ASP A 157 9.43 -2.11 -0.06
CA ASP A 157 9.48 -2.68 -1.42
C ASP A 157 8.06 -2.95 -1.96
N CYS A 158 7.82 -2.69 -3.23
CA CYS A 158 6.50 -2.86 -3.87
C CYS A 158 5.95 -4.29 -3.77
N ASN A 159 6.82 -5.29 -3.61
CA ASN A 159 6.42 -6.69 -3.44
C ASN A 159 6.22 -7.08 -1.96
N THR A 160 6.39 -6.17 -1.00
CA THR A 160 6.10 -6.46 0.40
C THR A 160 4.62 -6.72 0.60
N LEU A 161 4.27 -7.87 1.17
CA LEU A 161 2.90 -8.14 1.60
C LEU A 161 2.52 -7.18 2.71
N HIS A 162 1.43 -6.47 2.48
CA HIS A 162 0.93 -5.49 3.43
C HIS A 162 -0.60 -5.41 3.42
N GLY A 163 -1.14 -4.87 4.48
CA GLY A 163 -2.58 -4.63 4.60
C GLY A 163 -2.86 -3.80 5.86
N PRO A 164 -3.69 -2.78 5.79
CA PRO A 164 -4.02 -2.00 6.96
C PRO A 164 -5.08 -2.67 7.82
N ASN A 165 -4.92 -2.57 9.14
CA ASN A 165 -5.93 -2.99 10.10
C ASN A 165 -7.16 -2.06 10.08
N ALA A 166 -8.26 -2.45 10.71
CA ALA A 166 -9.39 -1.57 10.92
C ALA A 166 -9.04 -0.41 11.85
N ASN A 167 -9.69 0.73 11.69
CA ASN A 167 -9.61 1.83 12.65
C ASN A 167 -10.67 1.63 13.74
N MET A 168 -10.22 1.41 14.96
CA MET A 168 -11.06 1.13 16.14
C MET A 168 -11.13 2.31 17.12
N SER A 169 -10.60 3.47 16.75
CA SER A 169 -10.60 4.65 17.63
C SER A 169 -11.24 5.89 16.99
#